data_0fff5e4cd3e3963a4b406ff232f73ddb
#
_entry.id   0fff5e4cd3e3963a4b406ff232f73ddb
#
_cell.length_a   1.000
_cell.length_b   1.000
_cell.length_c   1.000
_cell.angle_alpha   90.00
_cell.angle_beta   90.00
_cell.angle_gamma   90.00
#
_symmetry.space_group_name_H-M   'P 1'
#
loop_
_entity.id
_entity.type
_entity.pdbx_description
1 polymer ?
#
loop_
_entity_poly.entity_id
_entity_poly.type
_entity_poly.pdbx_seq_one_letter_code
_entity_poly.pdbx_strand_id
1 'polypeptide(L)'
;MPQIARRALIALAAALIAFPALAQSANPKVRLHTPEGDIVVELYADKAPITVKNFLHYVDTRRLDGASFYRSSTPKGQTTFDYGILQGGLGTDPKKLYPPIPHESTLKTGLSHTDGTISMTRWAPGTATANFSICVGDQTYLDADPKDPKGNPGYAAFGKVVEGMDVVRKILAEPRDPKKGVGVMKGEMLAHPVPILTARRVAG
;
A
#
# COMPACT_ATOMS: atom_id res chain seq x y z
N MET A 1 49.03 64.86 29.57
CA MET A 1 48.20 63.90 30.32
C MET A 1 47.34 63.19 29.31
N PRO A 2 47.55 61.87 28.93
CA PRO A 2 46.73 61.20 27.92
C PRO A 2 45.57 60.45 28.61
N GLN A 3 44.40 60.62 28.02
CA GLN A 3 43.17 59.94 28.40
C GLN A 3 43.18 58.49 27.84
N ILE A 4 43.01 57.54 28.72
CA ILE A 4 42.88 56.10 28.42
C ILE A 4 41.44 55.81 28.02
N ALA A 5 41.19 55.53 26.74
CA ALA A 5 39.90 55.09 26.25
C ALA A 5 39.71 53.57 26.54
N ARG A 6 38.78 53.23 27.45
CA ARG A 6 38.35 51.84 27.69
C ARG A 6 37.45 51.36 26.55
N ARG A 7 37.96 50.44 25.74
CA ARG A 7 37.16 49.68 24.76
C ARG A 7 36.49 48.53 25.51
N ALA A 8 35.16 48.62 25.65
CA ALA A 8 34.34 47.50 26.09
C ALA A 8 34.08 46.56 24.92
N LEU A 9 34.62 45.32 24.97
CA LEU A 9 34.26 44.24 24.07
C LEU A 9 32.93 43.64 24.57
N ILE A 10 31.86 43.82 23.78
CA ILE A 10 30.61 43.09 23.98
C ILE A 10 30.74 41.77 23.22
N ALA A 11 30.90 40.66 23.91
CA ALA A 11 30.86 39.30 23.35
C ALA A 11 29.39 38.90 23.20
N LEU A 12 28.89 38.87 21.96
CA LEU A 12 27.57 38.38 21.62
C LEU A 12 27.63 36.85 21.60
N ALA A 13 27.15 36.19 22.64
CA ALA A 13 27.00 34.74 22.69
C ALA A 13 25.75 34.34 21.87
N ALA A 14 25.96 33.84 20.67
CA ALA A 14 24.90 33.22 19.87
C ALA A 14 24.54 31.87 20.49
N ALA A 15 23.41 31.80 21.18
CA ALA A 15 22.84 30.54 21.64
C ALA A 15 22.26 29.81 20.46
N LEU A 16 22.92 28.74 19.96
CA LEU A 16 22.40 27.78 19.02
C LEU A 16 21.26 27.01 19.70
N ILE A 17 20.01 27.41 19.44
CA ILE A 17 18.83 26.62 19.79
C ILE A 17 18.80 25.41 18.86
N ALA A 18 19.31 24.27 19.32
CA ALA A 18 19.13 23.00 18.65
C ALA A 18 17.64 22.59 18.75
N PHE A 19 16.88 22.79 17.69
CA PHE A 19 15.56 22.19 17.58
C PHE A 19 15.74 20.67 17.55
N PRO A 20 15.05 19.90 18.42
CA PRO A 20 15.04 18.46 18.28
C PRO A 20 14.44 18.12 16.90
N ALA A 21 15.24 17.52 16.04
CA ALA A 21 14.72 16.92 14.81
C ALA A 21 13.64 15.93 15.23
N LEU A 22 12.39 16.20 14.90
CA LEU A 22 11.30 15.24 15.06
C LEU A 22 11.73 14.01 14.25
N ALA A 23 12.17 12.96 14.94
CA ALA A 23 12.47 11.68 14.31
C ALA A 23 11.19 11.23 13.61
N GLN A 24 11.18 11.30 12.28
CA GLN A 24 10.08 10.79 11.48
C GLN A 24 9.96 9.30 11.84
N SER A 25 8.83 8.91 12.42
CA SER A 25 8.62 7.51 12.79
C SER A 25 8.76 6.67 11.51
N ALA A 26 9.57 5.61 11.59
CA ALA A 26 9.74 4.72 10.45
C ALA A 26 8.37 4.20 9.98
N ASN A 27 8.17 4.13 8.67
CA ASN A 27 6.95 3.59 8.10
C ASN A 27 6.68 2.19 8.64
N PRO A 28 5.44 1.89 9.09
CA PRO A 28 5.12 0.57 9.59
C PRO A 28 5.25 -0.47 8.48
N LYS A 29 5.79 -1.64 8.81
CA LYS A 29 5.90 -2.77 7.91
C LYS A 29 4.98 -3.90 8.36
N VAL A 30 4.43 -4.64 7.39
CA VAL A 30 3.56 -5.79 7.62
C VAL A 30 4.07 -6.96 6.79
N ARG A 31 4.24 -8.12 7.43
CA ARG A 31 4.49 -9.39 6.78
C ARG A 31 3.18 -10.11 6.53
N LEU A 32 2.94 -10.50 5.29
CA LEU A 32 1.91 -11.43 4.86
C LEU A 32 2.59 -12.79 4.67
N HIS A 33 2.33 -13.73 5.58
CA HIS A 33 2.88 -15.08 5.50
C HIS A 33 1.95 -15.97 4.68
N THR A 34 2.47 -16.60 3.64
CA THR A 34 1.74 -17.52 2.74
C THR A 34 2.48 -18.85 2.60
N PRO A 35 1.84 -19.92 2.10
CA PRO A 35 2.54 -21.17 1.77
C PRO A 35 3.62 -20.99 0.69
N GLU A 36 3.51 -19.95 -0.13
CA GLU A 36 4.44 -19.64 -1.21
C GLU A 36 5.66 -18.83 -0.75
N GLY A 37 5.63 -18.30 0.47
CA GLY A 37 6.66 -17.47 1.10
C GLY A 37 6.09 -16.20 1.76
N ASP A 38 6.98 -15.38 2.27
CA ASP A 38 6.66 -14.12 2.93
C ASP A 38 6.66 -12.96 1.94
N ILE A 39 5.69 -12.05 2.10
CA ILE A 39 5.63 -10.77 1.42
C ILE A 39 5.65 -9.70 2.49
N VAL A 40 6.64 -8.79 2.47
CA VAL A 40 6.71 -7.67 3.41
C VAL A 40 6.35 -6.38 2.69
N VAL A 41 5.35 -5.68 3.21
CA VAL A 41 4.90 -4.38 2.70
C VAL A 41 5.26 -3.27 3.68
N GLU A 42 5.84 -2.19 3.18
CA GLU A 42 6.02 -0.94 3.88
C GLU A 42 4.83 -0.03 3.59
N LEU A 43 4.27 0.61 4.64
CA LEU A 43 3.04 1.39 4.55
C LEU A 43 3.33 2.87 4.77
N TYR A 44 2.93 3.72 3.85
CA TYR A 44 3.22 5.16 3.86
C TYR A 44 2.17 5.93 4.66
N ALA A 45 2.27 5.85 6.01
CA ALA A 45 1.29 6.40 6.93
C ALA A 45 1.20 7.95 6.89
N ASP A 46 2.27 8.63 6.52
CA ASP A 46 2.31 10.08 6.31
C ASP A 46 1.60 10.52 5.02
N LYS A 47 1.55 9.67 3.99
CA LYS A 47 0.94 9.94 2.69
C LYS A 47 -0.52 9.53 2.63
N ALA A 48 -0.85 8.33 3.11
CA ALA A 48 -2.17 7.73 3.07
C ALA A 48 -2.66 7.30 4.47
N PRO A 49 -2.80 8.22 5.43
CA PRO A 49 -3.05 7.90 6.85
C PRO A 49 -4.35 7.13 7.10
N ILE A 50 -5.43 7.45 6.37
CA ILE A 50 -6.73 6.77 6.54
C ILE A 50 -6.62 5.34 6.04
N THR A 51 -6.05 5.13 4.87
CA THR A 51 -5.89 3.82 4.24
C THR A 51 -4.95 2.92 5.05
N VAL A 52 -3.80 3.46 5.47
CA VAL A 52 -2.85 2.73 6.31
C VAL A 52 -3.46 2.35 7.65
N LYS A 53 -4.17 3.28 8.32
CA LYS A 53 -4.88 2.99 9.58
C LYS A 53 -5.89 1.86 9.42
N ASN A 54 -6.66 1.87 8.33
CA ASN A 54 -7.62 0.82 8.02
C ASN A 54 -6.93 -0.54 7.82
N PHE A 55 -5.90 -0.59 6.98
CA PHE A 55 -5.18 -1.84 6.73
C PHE A 55 -4.54 -2.40 8.01
N LEU A 56 -3.89 -1.55 8.81
CA LEU A 56 -3.31 -1.93 10.09
C LEU A 56 -4.38 -2.40 11.10
N HIS A 57 -5.58 -1.84 11.07
CA HIS A 57 -6.67 -2.30 11.92
C HIS A 57 -7.07 -3.75 11.63
N TYR A 58 -7.12 -4.14 10.34
CA TYR A 58 -7.33 -5.55 9.95
C TYR A 58 -6.17 -6.45 10.39
N VAL A 59 -4.92 -5.97 10.30
CA VAL A 59 -3.73 -6.70 10.76
C VAL A 59 -3.74 -6.90 12.27
N ASP A 60 -3.92 -5.82 13.04
CA ASP A 60 -3.85 -5.81 14.51
C ASP A 60 -4.97 -6.64 15.14
N THR A 61 -6.13 -6.65 14.53
CA THR A 61 -7.28 -7.47 14.94
C THR A 61 -7.26 -8.89 14.36
N ARG A 62 -6.19 -9.26 13.64
CA ARG A 62 -5.98 -10.57 13.01
C ARG A 62 -7.08 -10.97 12.02
N ARG A 63 -7.82 -10.02 11.48
CA ARG A 63 -8.88 -10.32 10.50
C ARG A 63 -8.35 -10.73 9.14
N LEU A 64 -7.09 -10.39 8.81
CA LEU A 64 -6.43 -10.88 7.59
C LEU A 64 -5.88 -12.30 7.71
N ASP A 65 -5.90 -12.91 8.91
CA ASP A 65 -5.53 -14.32 9.06
C ASP A 65 -6.60 -15.19 8.37
N GLY A 66 -6.18 -16.05 7.47
CA GLY A 66 -7.08 -16.85 6.63
C GLY A 66 -7.74 -16.09 5.47
N ALA A 67 -7.36 -14.81 5.23
CA ALA A 67 -7.63 -14.14 3.96
C ALA A 67 -6.89 -14.84 2.81
N SER A 68 -7.09 -14.43 1.57
CA SER A 68 -6.38 -15.07 0.45
C SER A 68 -6.07 -14.09 -0.67
N PHE A 69 -5.04 -14.41 -1.45
CA PHE A 69 -4.93 -13.91 -2.82
C PHE A 69 -5.85 -14.75 -3.69
N TYR A 70 -6.77 -14.12 -4.38
CA TYR A 70 -7.86 -14.82 -5.08
C TYR A 70 -7.99 -14.45 -6.56
N ARG A 71 -7.34 -13.37 -7.03
CA ARG A 71 -7.41 -12.91 -8.42
C ARG A 71 -6.04 -12.51 -8.93
N SER A 72 -5.73 -12.98 -10.12
CA SER A 72 -4.55 -12.62 -10.91
C SER A 72 -5.03 -12.03 -12.24
N SER A 73 -4.77 -10.74 -12.45
CA SER A 73 -5.10 -10.04 -13.70
C SER A 73 -3.84 -9.72 -14.46
N THR A 74 -3.68 -10.30 -15.65
CA THR A 74 -2.56 -10.07 -16.56
C THR A 74 -3.09 -9.84 -17.96
N PRO A 75 -2.36 -9.15 -18.86
CA PRO A 75 -2.72 -9.02 -20.24
C PRO A 75 -2.96 -10.39 -20.90
N LYS A 76 -3.92 -10.47 -21.83
CA LYS A 76 -4.19 -11.70 -22.56
C LYS A 76 -2.96 -12.12 -23.39
N GLY A 77 -2.62 -13.42 -23.31
CA GLY A 77 -1.49 -13.98 -24.06
C GLY A 77 -0.12 -13.71 -23.45
N GLN A 78 -0.06 -13.08 -22.29
CA GLN A 78 1.21 -12.91 -21.57
C GLN A 78 1.71 -14.26 -21.06
N THR A 79 2.97 -14.56 -21.31
CA THR A 79 3.67 -15.78 -20.85
C THR A 79 4.66 -15.50 -19.73
N THR A 80 5.05 -14.22 -19.54
CA THR A 80 5.86 -13.74 -18.40
C THR A 80 4.93 -13.12 -17.37
N PHE A 81 5.24 -13.25 -16.09
CA PHE A 81 4.42 -12.70 -14.99
C PHE A 81 5.14 -11.49 -14.37
N ASP A 82 5.63 -10.62 -15.23
CA ASP A 82 6.34 -9.36 -14.93
C ASP A 82 5.44 -8.12 -15.04
N TYR A 83 4.16 -8.30 -15.44
CA TYR A 83 3.17 -7.24 -15.53
C TYR A 83 1.77 -7.76 -15.21
N GLY A 84 1.09 -7.09 -14.27
CA GLY A 84 -0.27 -7.45 -13.85
C GLY A 84 -0.63 -6.97 -12.47
N ILE A 85 -1.75 -7.47 -11.95
CA ILE A 85 -2.27 -7.12 -10.64
C ILE A 85 -2.62 -8.40 -9.89
N LEU A 86 -2.02 -8.59 -8.71
CA LEU A 86 -2.40 -9.63 -7.77
C LEU A 86 -3.34 -9.04 -6.72
N GLN A 87 -4.57 -9.57 -6.62
CA GLN A 87 -5.59 -9.07 -5.68
C GLN A 87 -5.84 -10.07 -4.56
N GLY A 88 -5.91 -9.54 -3.34
CA GLY A 88 -6.15 -10.32 -2.12
C GLY A 88 -7.04 -9.58 -1.12
N GLY A 89 -7.33 -10.27 -0.01
CA GLY A 89 -8.12 -9.76 1.10
C GLY A 89 -9.22 -10.71 1.55
N LEU A 90 -10.29 -10.16 2.15
CA LEU A 90 -11.38 -10.92 2.77
C LEU A 90 -12.57 -11.19 1.84
N GLY A 91 -12.48 -10.75 0.57
CA GLY A 91 -13.60 -10.84 -0.36
C GLY A 91 -14.73 -9.90 0.03
N THR A 92 -15.97 -10.38 -0.08
CA THR A 92 -17.20 -9.56 0.10
C THR A 92 -18.08 -9.99 1.27
N ASP A 93 -17.58 -10.89 2.15
CA ASP A 93 -18.36 -11.32 3.32
C ASP A 93 -18.54 -10.17 4.34
N PRO A 94 -19.76 -9.60 4.49
CA PRO A 94 -19.98 -8.42 5.32
C PRO A 94 -19.69 -8.66 6.81
N LYS A 95 -19.73 -9.93 7.28
CA LYS A 95 -19.40 -10.28 8.67
C LYS A 95 -17.93 -10.11 9.00
N LYS A 96 -17.08 -10.10 7.99
CA LYS A 96 -15.62 -9.95 8.12
C LYS A 96 -15.13 -8.54 7.89
N LEU A 97 -15.97 -7.67 7.33
CA LEU A 97 -15.57 -6.33 6.91
C LEU A 97 -15.88 -5.28 8.00
N TYR A 98 -15.00 -4.31 8.14
CA TYR A 98 -15.26 -3.05 8.83
C TYR A 98 -15.97 -2.08 7.89
N PRO A 99 -16.56 -0.98 8.41
CA PRO A 99 -17.12 0.06 7.58
C PRO A 99 -16.13 0.56 6.52
N PRO A 100 -16.64 0.96 5.34
CA PRO A 100 -15.80 1.49 4.29
C PRO A 100 -15.13 2.82 4.68
N ILE A 101 -14.01 3.12 4.05
CA ILE A 101 -13.19 4.30 4.34
C ILE A 101 -13.26 5.34 3.23
N PRO A 102 -13.04 6.64 3.57
CA PRO A 102 -12.83 7.68 2.57
C PRO A 102 -11.69 7.34 1.61
N HIS A 103 -11.83 7.79 0.35
CA HIS A 103 -10.84 7.58 -0.68
C HIS A 103 -9.67 8.57 -0.56
N GLU A 104 -8.45 8.06 -0.56
CA GLU A 104 -7.22 8.85 -0.64
C GLU A 104 -6.62 8.72 -2.04
N SER A 105 -7.01 9.64 -2.92
CA SER A 105 -6.55 9.67 -4.32
C SER A 105 -5.03 9.88 -4.43
N THR A 106 -4.41 9.32 -5.47
CA THR A 106 -2.99 9.53 -5.79
C THR A 106 -2.65 11.01 -6.02
N LEU A 107 -3.57 11.82 -6.49
CA LEU A 107 -3.39 13.29 -6.58
C LEU A 107 -3.21 13.95 -5.22
N LYS A 108 -3.84 13.41 -4.18
CA LYS A 108 -3.71 13.92 -2.81
C LYS A 108 -2.46 13.37 -2.12
N THR A 109 -2.17 12.10 -2.31
CA THR A 109 -1.08 11.41 -1.61
C THR A 109 0.28 11.59 -2.27
N GLY A 110 0.30 11.91 -3.57
CA GLY A 110 1.52 11.96 -4.40
C GLY A 110 2.12 10.58 -4.67
N LEU A 111 1.39 9.50 -4.34
CA LEU A 111 1.80 8.12 -4.63
C LEU A 111 1.37 7.74 -6.05
N SER A 112 2.05 6.76 -6.64
CA SER A 112 1.72 6.21 -7.95
C SER A 112 1.78 4.69 -7.93
N HIS A 113 1.06 4.05 -8.85
CA HIS A 113 0.97 2.59 -9.01
C HIS A 113 2.16 2.07 -9.83
N THR A 114 3.36 2.08 -9.23
CA THR A 114 4.58 1.47 -9.80
C THR A 114 4.73 0.02 -9.35
N ASP A 115 5.74 -0.69 -9.88
CA ASP A 115 6.03 -2.09 -9.47
C ASP A 115 6.12 -2.23 -7.95
N GLY A 116 5.42 -3.20 -7.39
CA GLY A 116 5.33 -3.48 -5.96
C GLY A 116 4.36 -2.59 -5.17
N THR A 117 3.71 -1.59 -5.77
CA THR A 117 2.73 -0.75 -5.04
C THR A 117 1.57 -1.58 -4.54
N ILE A 118 1.25 -1.43 -3.23
CA ILE A 118 0.01 -1.96 -2.64
C ILE A 118 -1.05 -0.86 -2.64
N SER A 119 -2.27 -1.22 -3.08
CA SER A 119 -3.38 -0.29 -3.29
C SER A 119 -4.70 -0.91 -2.85
N MET A 120 -5.66 -0.09 -2.37
CA MET A 120 -6.99 -0.58 -2.00
C MET A 120 -7.84 -0.86 -3.23
N THR A 121 -8.51 -2.00 -3.24
CA THR A 121 -9.56 -2.26 -4.23
C THR A 121 -10.91 -1.71 -3.73
N ARG A 122 -11.76 -1.28 -4.66
CA ARG A 122 -13.05 -0.67 -4.37
C ARG A 122 -14.02 -0.81 -5.55
N TRP A 123 -15.28 -0.60 -5.29
CA TRP A 123 -16.28 -0.35 -6.35
C TRP A 123 -16.30 1.14 -6.71
N ALA A 124 -17.06 1.96 -5.98
CA ALA A 124 -17.01 3.41 -6.10
C ALA A 124 -15.98 4.02 -5.12
N PRO A 125 -15.52 5.26 -5.31
CA PRO A 125 -14.74 5.99 -4.31
C PRO A 125 -15.45 6.00 -2.94
N GLY A 126 -14.70 5.73 -1.86
CA GLY A 126 -15.28 5.66 -0.51
C GLY A 126 -15.92 4.31 -0.16
N THR A 127 -15.74 3.26 -0.98
CA THR A 127 -16.27 1.91 -0.67
C THR A 127 -15.18 0.89 -0.33
N ALA A 128 -13.92 1.31 -0.22
CA ALA A 128 -12.81 0.42 0.14
C ALA A 128 -12.96 -0.11 1.57
N THR A 129 -12.64 -1.40 1.78
CA THR A 129 -12.71 -2.08 3.09
C THR A 129 -11.42 -2.86 3.37
N ALA A 130 -11.38 -4.17 3.09
CA ALA A 130 -10.30 -5.09 3.42
C ALA A 130 -9.52 -5.61 2.21
N ASN A 131 -10.04 -5.39 0.99
CA ASN A 131 -9.43 -5.94 -0.19
C ASN A 131 -8.38 -4.99 -0.75
N PHE A 132 -7.27 -5.56 -1.20
CA PHE A 132 -6.13 -4.83 -1.72
C PHE A 132 -5.58 -5.50 -2.98
N SER A 133 -4.74 -4.80 -3.70
CA SER A 133 -4.00 -5.31 -4.84
C SER A 133 -2.52 -4.95 -4.73
N ILE A 134 -1.66 -5.77 -5.31
CA ILE A 134 -0.24 -5.51 -5.48
C ILE A 134 0.02 -5.41 -6.98
N CYS A 135 0.65 -4.31 -7.39
CA CYS A 135 1.08 -4.09 -8.78
C CYS A 135 2.34 -4.90 -9.07
N VAL A 136 2.37 -5.54 -10.22
CA VAL A 136 3.57 -6.13 -10.82
C VAL A 136 3.82 -5.38 -12.11
N GLY A 137 4.99 -4.74 -12.23
CA GLY A 137 5.24 -3.70 -13.23
C GLY A 137 4.46 -2.41 -12.96
N ASP A 138 4.73 -1.38 -13.73
CA ASP A 138 4.11 -0.07 -13.55
C ASP A 138 2.67 -0.05 -14.09
N GLN A 139 1.71 0.24 -13.21
CA GLN A 139 0.27 0.26 -13.48
C GLN A 139 -0.29 1.70 -13.35
N THR A 140 0.42 2.68 -13.90
CA THR A 140 0.10 4.12 -13.70
C THR A 140 -1.29 4.52 -14.20
N TYR A 141 -1.95 3.70 -15.04
CA TYR A 141 -3.34 3.91 -15.44
C TYR A 141 -4.35 3.76 -14.27
N LEU A 142 -3.89 3.23 -13.11
CA LEU A 142 -4.67 3.16 -11.88
C LEU A 142 -4.58 4.46 -11.06
N ASP A 143 -3.70 5.37 -11.43
CA ASP A 143 -3.60 6.68 -10.80
C ASP A 143 -4.81 7.55 -11.17
N ALA A 144 -5.11 8.52 -10.34
CA ALA A 144 -6.15 9.49 -10.64
C ALA A 144 -5.74 10.39 -11.81
N ASP A 145 -6.67 10.66 -12.72
CA ASP A 145 -6.42 11.58 -13.82
C ASP A 145 -6.50 13.04 -13.32
N PRO A 146 -5.42 13.82 -13.41
CA PRO A 146 -5.43 15.22 -12.99
C PRO A 146 -6.35 16.09 -13.84
N LYS A 147 -6.68 15.65 -15.07
CA LYS A 147 -7.59 16.37 -15.99
C LYS A 147 -9.05 16.04 -15.74
N ASP A 148 -9.34 14.85 -15.20
CA ASP A 148 -10.70 14.42 -14.86
C ASP A 148 -10.74 13.68 -13.51
N PRO A 149 -10.45 14.35 -12.39
CA PRO A 149 -10.35 13.68 -11.08
C PRO A 149 -11.70 13.17 -10.54
N LYS A 150 -12.82 13.59 -11.14
CA LYS A 150 -14.16 13.08 -10.78
C LYS A 150 -14.54 11.85 -11.59
N GLY A 151 -14.24 11.82 -12.88
CA GLY A 151 -14.52 10.69 -13.76
C GLY A 151 -13.52 9.56 -13.58
N ASN A 152 -12.24 9.91 -13.33
CA ASN A 152 -11.19 8.94 -13.00
C ASN A 152 -10.47 9.31 -11.69
N PRO A 153 -11.05 9.01 -10.53
CA PRO A 153 -10.45 9.28 -9.22
C PRO A 153 -9.27 8.35 -8.86
N GLY A 154 -8.92 7.39 -9.69
CA GLY A 154 -7.88 6.38 -9.47
C GLY A 154 -8.18 5.44 -8.31
N TYR A 155 -7.16 4.72 -7.85
CA TYR A 155 -7.19 3.87 -6.67
C TYR A 155 -6.28 4.45 -5.57
N ALA A 156 -6.47 4.00 -4.33
CA ALA A 156 -5.72 4.51 -3.18
C ALA A 156 -4.46 3.67 -2.96
N ALA A 157 -3.34 4.09 -3.57
CA ALA A 157 -2.02 3.58 -3.25
C ALA A 157 -1.63 3.97 -1.83
N PHE A 158 -1.05 3.04 -1.03
CA PHE A 158 -0.76 3.32 0.38
C PHE A 158 0.53 2.69 0.92
N GLY A 159 1.32 2.02 0.07
CA GLY A 159 2.57 1.39 0.44
C GLY A 159 3.23 0.65 -0.71
N LYS A 160 4.27 -0.10 -0.39
CA LYS A 160 5.05 -0.86 -1.37
C LYS A 160 5.56 -2.16 -0.77
N VAL A 161 5.64 -3.21 -1.59
CA VAL A 161 6.36 -4.44 -1.27
C VAL A 161 7.85 -4.11 -1.20
N VAL A 162 8.49 -4.44 -0.08
CA VAL A 162 9.92 -4.24 0.15
C VAL A 162 10.70 -5.57 0.18
N GLU A 163 9.99 -6.68 0.41
CA GLU A 163 10.55 -8.05 0.34
C GLU A 163 9.49 -9.00 -0.22
N GLY A 164 9.89 -10.00 -1.02
CA GLY A 164 9.00 -11.05 -1.53
C GLY A 164 8.26 -10.71 -2.83
N MET A 165 8.78 -9.82 -3.68
CA MET A 165 8.22 -9.59 -5.03
C MET A 165 8.30 -10.82 -5.93
N ASP A 166 9.24 -11.73 -5.71
CA ASP A 166 9.31 -13.04 -6.34
C ASP A 166 8.13 -13.93 -5.94
N VAL A 167 7.75 -13.92 -4.65
CA VAL A 167 6.56 -14.60 -4.13
C VAL A 167 5.29 -14.01 -4.77
N VAL A 168 5.20 -12.67 -4.88
CA VAL A 168 4.08 -11.99 -5.56
C VAL A 168 3.95 -12.47 -7.00
N ARG A 169 5.06 -12.51 -7.76
CA ARG A 169 5.08 -12.99 -9.15
C ARG A 169 4.73 -14.47 -9.26
N LYS A 170 5.21 -15.29 -8.32
CA LYS A 170 4.85 -16.72 -8.24
C LYS A 170 3.36 -16.91 -8.08
N ILE A 171 2.72 -16.18 -7.16
CA ILE A 171 1.27 -16.25 -6.95
C ILE A 171 0.50 -15.66 -8.15
N LEU A 172 1.01 -14.60 -8.77
CA LEU A 172 0.40 -14.02 -9.99
C LEU A 172 0.35 -15.05 -11.14
N ALA A 173 1.33 -15.97 -11.18
CA ALA A 173 1.46 -17.02 -12.20
C ALA A 173 0.56 -18.25 -11.94
N GLU A 174 -0.07 -18.34 -10.78
CA GLU A 174 -0.93 -19.48 -10.45
C GLU A 174 -2.09 -19.64 -11.44
N PRO A 175 -2.53 -20.89 -11.71
CA PRO A 175 -3.61 -21.18 -12.63
C PRO A 175 -4.90 -20.43 -12.28
N ARG A 176 -5.53 -19.87 -13.31
CA ARG A 176 -6.84 -19.20 -13.23
C ARG A 176 -7.95 -20.11 -13.72
N ASP A 177 -9.13 -19.99 -13.12
CA ASP A 177 -10.32 -20.70 -13.55
C ASP A 177 -11.08 -19.86 -14.60
N PRO A 178 -11.15 -20.29 -15.87
CA PRO A 178 -11.82 -19.52 -16.93
C PRO A 178 -13.33 -19.36 -16.74
N LYS A 179 -13.93 -20.16 -15.84
CA LYS A 179 -15.37 -20.15 -15.55
C LYS A 179 -15.71 -19.23 -14.39
N LYS A 180 -14.74 -18.94 -13.49
CA LYS A 180 -14.96 -18.09 -12.30
C LYS A 180 -14.84 -16.60 -12.63
N GLY A 181 -15.45 -15.79 -11.76
CA GLY A 181 -15.50 -14.33 -11.89
C GLY A 181 -16.69 -13.86 -12.73
N VAL A 182 -17.01 -12.57 -12.61
CA VAL A 182 -18.10 -11.91 -13.33
C VAL A 182 -17.61 -10.63 -14.01
N GLY A 183 -18.22 -10.24 -15.12
CA GLY A 183 -17.86 -9.04 -15.86
C GLY A 183 -16.40 -9.04 -16.28
N VAL A 184 -15.69 -7.96 -16.02
CA VAL A 184 -14.27 -7.79 -16.36
C VAL A 184 -13.33 -8.76 -15.64
N MET A 185 -13.76 -9.35 -14.52
CA MET A 185 -12.97 -10.30 -13.74
C MET A 185 -13.16 -11.76 -14.18
N LYS A 186 -14.00 -12.03 -15.20
CA LYS A 186 -14.23 -13.40 -15.67
C LYS A 186 -12.95 -14.01 -16.23
N GLY A 187 -12.59 -15.19 -15.69
CA GLY A 187 -11.36 -15.90 -16.05
C GLY A 187 -10.08 -15.37 -15.39
N GLU A 188 -10.19 -14.43 -14.45
CA GLU A 188 -9.05 -13.90 -13.70
C GLU A 188 -8.98 -14.41 -12.24
N MET A 189 -9.98 -15.17 -11.80
CA MET A 189 -9.97 -15.75 -10.46
C MET A 189 -9.03 -16.94 -10.43
N LEU A 190 -8.19 -17.02 -9.40
CA LEU A 190 -7.32 -18.16 -9.19
C LEU A 190 -8.16 -19.46 -9.04
N ALA A 191 -7.71 -20.54 -9.69
CA ALA A 191 -8.34 -21.84 -9.55
C ALA A 191 -8.31 -22.29 -8.08
N HIS A 192 -7.18 -22.05 -7.43
CA HIS A 192 -6.93 -22.30 -6.01
C HIS A 192 -6.41 -21.00 -5.38
N PRO A 193 -7.25 -20.24 -4.64
CA PRO A 193 -6.80 -19.06 -3.92
C PRO A 193 -5.66 -19.39 -2.95
N VAL A 194 -4.60 -18.59 -2.94
CA VAL A 194 -3.45 -18.76 -2.06
C VAL A 194 -3.73 -18.11 -0.70
N PRO A 195 -3.76 -18.86 0.41
CA PRO A 195 -4.12 -18.30 1.71
C PRO A 195 -3.03 -17.39 2.27
N ILE A 196 -3.44 -16.30 2.91
CA ILE A 196 -2.62 -15.51 3.82
C ILE A 196 -2.79 -16.15 5.20
N LEU A 197 -1.83 -16.97 5.58
CA LEU A 197 -1.88 -17.72 6.84
C LEU A 197 -1.89 -16.77 8.04
N THR A 198 -1.04 -15.75 8.00
CA THR A 198 -1.01 -14.68 9.00
C THR A 198 -0.58 -13.35 8.39
N ALA A 199 -1.09 -12.24 8.96
CA ALA A 199 -0.61 -10.89 8.69
C ALA A 199 -0.14 -10.25 10.00
N ARG A 200 1.13 -9.82 10.10
CA ARG A 200 1.73 -9.29 11.33
C ARG A 200 2.59 -8.06 11.05
N ARG A 201 2.56 -7.11 11.98
CA ARG A 201 3.56 -6.04 11.98
C ARG A 201 4.96 -6.64 12.14
N VAL A 202 5.92 -6.10 11.42
CA VAL A 202 7.34 -6.40 11.57
C VAL A 202 7.95 -5.31 12.43
N ALA A 203 8.74 -5.71 13.45
CA ALA A 203 9.52 -4.76 14.21
C ALA A 203 10.51 -4.05 13.27
N GLY A 204 10.60 -2.72 13.36
CA GLY A 204 11.55 -1.91 12.63
C GLY A 204 12.94 -2.00 13.25
#